data_916fd3f5ebc8b5ec04bbd6bc34f4bc42
#
_entry.id   916fd3f5ebc8b5ec04bbd6bc34f4bc42
#
_cell.length_a   1.000
_cell.length_b   1.000
_cell.length_c   1.000
_cell.angle_alpha   90.00
_cell.angle_beta   90.00
_cell.angle_gamma   90.00
#
_symmetry.space_group_name_H-M   'P 1'
#
loop_
_entity.id
_entity.type
_entity.pdbx_description
1 polymer ?
#
loop_
_entity_poly.entity_id
_entity_poly.type
_entity_poly.pdbx_seq_one_letter_code
_entity_poly.pdbx_strand_id
1 'polypeptide(L)'
;MSKVYGYCRTARQGNIEEQIELVTNYCKEKGLNLAMCFCDDGVSAHNMSREGLDELFNVLKDGDVVVTKDISRFARNPAIGLMLADKIHGIGVEIICVDKLEEEGDEPSAIEDWLRSKLG
;
A
#
# COMPACT_ATOMS: atom_id res chain seq x y z
N MET A 1 -18.66 -2.07 7.49
CA MET A 1 -18.50 -2.16 6.04
C MET A 1 -17.06 -1.94 5.66
N SER A 2 -16.57 -2.76 4.75
CA SER A 2 -15.19 -2.63 4.29
C SER A 2 -15.02 -1.47 3.35
N LYS A 3 -13.92 -0.77 3.47
CA LYS A 3 -13.58 0.29 2.54
C LYS A 3 -12.24 0.01 1.88
N VAL A 4 -12.05 0.56 0.69
CA VAL A 4 -10.81 0.41 -0.05
C VAL A 4 -10.13 1.77 -0.08
N TYR A 5 -8.87 1.80 0.35
CA TYR A 5 -8.08 3.03 0.35
C TYR A 5 -6.83 2.82 -0.49
N GLY A 6 -6.34 3.89 -1.08
CA GLY A 6 -5.08 3.84 -1.79
C GLY A 6 -3.99 4.54 -0.99
N TYR A 7 -2.76 4.12 -1.19
CA TYR A 7 -1.60 4.82 -0.64
C TYR A 7 -0.53 4.98 -1.70
N CYS A 8 -0.08 6.22 -1.89
CA CYS A 8 0.93 6.57 -2.88
C CYS A 8 2.00 7.42 -2.23
N ARG A 9 3.25 7.19 -2.57
CA ARG A 9 4.35 7.98 -2.07
C ARG A 9 5.45 8.11 -3.12
N THR A 10 5.99 9.32 -3.25
CA THR A 10 7.18 9.52 -4.05
C THR A 10 8.23 10.22 -3.21
N ALA A 11 9.50 9.87 -3.41
CA ALA A 11 10.60 10.56 -2.74
C ALA A 11 10.89 11.90 -3.39
N ARG A 12 10.48 12.08 -4.64
CA ARG A 12 10.65 13.32 -5.37
C ARG A 12 9.32 13.74 -5.94
N GLN A 13 9.08 15.02 -5.97
CA GLN A 13 7.85 15.54 -6.56
C GLN A 13 7.78 15.22 -8.04
N GLY A 14 6.58 15.05 -8.54
CA GLY A 14 6.33 14.98 -9.96
C GLY A 14 5.72 13.71 -10.50
N ASN A 15 5.79 12.61 -9.79
CA ASN A 15 5.27 11.34 -10.32
C ASN A 15 4.17 10.71 -9.49
N ILE A 16 3.63 11.46 -8.55
CA ILE A 16 2.58 10.91 -7.68
C ILE A 16 1.32 10.58 -8.48
N GLU A 17 1.05 11.37 -9.52
CA GLU A 17 -0.15 11.16 -10.34
C GLU A 17 -0.14 9.80 -11.02
N GLU A 18 1.02 9.32 -11.42
CA GLU A 18 1.13 8.01 -12.03
C GLU A 18 0.71 6.91 -11.09
N GLN A 19 1.10 7.03 -9.83
CA GLN A 19 0.71 6.06 -8.82
C GLN A 19 -0.78 6.13 -8.52
N ILE A 20 -1.32 7.34 -8.45
CA ILE A 20 -2.75 7.52 -8.20
C ILE A 20 -3.55 6.88 -9.33
N GLU A 21 -3.10 7.09 -10.56
CA GLU A 21 -3.76 6.52 -11.72
C GLU A 21 -3.68 5.01 -11.71
N LEU A 22 -2.52 4.47 -11.37
CA LEU A 22 -2.31 3.03 -11.28
C LEU A 22 -3.27 2.39 -10.28
N VAL A 23 -3.35 2.99 -9.09
CA VAL A 23 -4.22 2.50 -8.04
C VAL A 23 -5.69 2.63 -8.44
N THR A 24 -6.05 3.77 -9.00
CA THR A 24 -7.43 4.03 -9.42
C THR A 24 -7.86 3.06 -10.50
N ASN A 25 -7.01 2.84 -11.50
CA ASN A 25 -7.33 1.93 -12.59
C ASN A 25 -7.44 0.49 -12.11
N TYR A 26 -6.56 0.09 -11.20
CA TYR A 26 -6.63 -1.25 -10.64
C TYR A 26 -7.97 -1.45 -9.93
N CYS A 27 -8.36 -0.50 -9.10
CA CYS A 27 -9.63 -0.59 -8.38
C CYS A 27 -10.81 -0.67 -9.34
N LYS A 28 -10.76 0.13 -10.40
CA LYS A 28 -11.81 0.13 -11.42
C LYS A 28 -11.92 -1.22 -12.08
N GLU A 29 -10.80 -1.80 -12.49
CA GLU A 29 -10.80 -3.08 -13.17
C GLU A 29 -11.28 -4.22 -12.28
N LYS A 30 -11.01 -4.13 -11.00
CA LYS A 30 -11.41 -5.17 -10.07
C LYS A 30 -12.77 -4.92 -9.42
N GLY A 31 -13.44 -3.86 -9.82
CA GLY A 31 -14.75 -3.55 -9.26
C GLY A 31 -14.69 -3.08 -7.83
N LEU A 32 -13.56 -2.54 -7.41
CA LEU A 32 -13.40 -2.03 -6.06
C LEU A 32 -13.74 -0.54 -6.04
N ASN A 33 -14.43 -0.14 -5.00
CA ASN A 33 -14.84 1.24 -4.85
C ASN A 33 -13.83 1.99 -3.97
N LEU A 34 -12.90 2.67 -4.62
CA LEU A 34 -11.84 3.39 -3.92
C LEU A 34 -12.43 4.57 -3.15
N ALA A 35 -12.36 4.52 -1.83
CA ALA A 35 -12.94 5.56 -0.99
C ALA A 35 -12.07 6.81 -0.96
N MET A 36 -10.77 6.63 -0.89
CA MET A 36 -9.84 7.75 -0.81
C MET A 36 -8.43 7.25 -1.09
N CYS A 37 -7.60 8.12 -1.66
CA CYS A 37 -6.20 7.80 -1.89
C CYS A 37 -5.35 8.77 -1.09
N PHE A 38 -4.56 8.24 -0.16
CA PHE A 38 -3.68 9.06 0.67
C PHE A 38 -2.32 9.15 0.00
N CYS A 39 -1.77 10.35 -0.03
CA CYS A 39 -0.54 10.61 -0.78
C CYS A 39 0.50 11.35 0.03
N ASP A 40 1.75 10.94 -0.12
CA ASP A 40 2.90 11.65 0.44
C ASP A 40 3.86 11.95 -0.70
N ASP A 41 3.66 13.11 -1.35
CA ASP A 41 4.44 13.49 -2.51
C ASP A 41 5.69 14.24 -2.09
N GLY A 42 6.83 13.78 -2.55
CA GLY A 42 8.10 14.41 -2.23
C GLY A 42 8.57 14.15 -0.80
N VAL A 43 8.10 13.07 -0.19
CA VAL A 43 8.42 12.75 1.20
C VAL A 43 9.35 11.55 1.24
N SER A 44 10.49 11.71 1.89
CA SER A 44 11.46 10.65 2.04
C SER A 44 10.91 9.51 2.87
N ALA A 45 11.22 8.29 2.48
CA ALA A 45 10.83 7.12 3.25
C ALA A 45 11.53 7.03 4.61
N HIS A 46 12.53 7.89 4.83
CA HIS A 46 13.19 7.96 6.13
C HIS A 46 12.38 8.79 7.12
N ASN A 47 11.46 9.59 6.62
CA ASN A 47 10.65 10.42 7.50
C ASN A 47 9.50 9.59 8.03
N MET A 48 9.53 9.31 9.32
CA MET A 48 8.50 8.47 9.94
C MET A 48 7.20 9.20 10.16
N SER A 49 7.23 10.52 10.21
CA SER A 49 6.02 11.32 10.38
C SER A 49 5.51 11.78 9.03
N ARG A 50 4.85 10.92 8.32
CA ARG A 50 4.31 11.22 7.00
C ARG A 50 2.81 11.42 7.12
N GLU A 51 2.37 12.59 6.72
CA GLU A 51 0.99 13.01 6.89
C GLU A 51 -0.01 12.06 6.23
N GLY A 52 0.24 11.67 4.99
CA GLY A 52 -0.67 10.78 4.27
C GLY A 52 -0.74 9.41 4.91
N LEU A 53 0.40 8.86 5.29
CA LEU A 53 0.42 7.55 5.95
C LEU A 53 -0.25 7.61 7.31
N ASP A 54 -0.01 8.68 8.05
CA ASP A 54 -0.64 8.86 9.37
C ASP A 54 -2.15 8.94 9.25
N GLU A 55 -2.63 9.67 8.26
CA GLU A 55 -4.07 9.77 8.03
C GLU A 55 -4.67 8.44 7.65
N LEU A 56 -3.95 7.67 6.84
CA LEU A 56 -4.39 6.33 6.46
C LEU A 56 -4.56 5.46 7.70
N PHE A 57 -3.55 5.44 8.57
CA PHE A 57 -3.64 4.63 9.79
C PHE A 57 -4.81 5.06 10.67
N ASN A 58 -5.12 6.35 10.68
CA ASN A 58 -6.23 6.85 11.50
C ASN A 58 -7.60 6.36 11.05
N VAL A 59 -7.76 6.04 9.77
CA VAL A 59 -9.07 5.62 9.26
C VAL A 59 -9.21 4.12 9.07
N LEU A 60 -8.10 3.38 9.06
CA LEU A 60 -8.16 1.94 8.80
C LEU A 60 -8.90 1.18 9.90
N LYS A 61 -9.74 0.24 9.48
CA LYS A 61 -10.49 -0.60 10.38
C LYS A 61 -10.45 -2.04 9.88
N ASP A 62 -10.77 -2.95 10.76
CA ASP A 62 -10.83 -4.37 10.43
C ASP A 62 -11.71 -4.59 9.20
N GLY A 63 -11.21 -5.32 8.25
CA GLY A 63 -11.92 -5.63 7.01
C GLY A 63 -11.63 -4.69 5.86
N ASP A 64 -10.94 -3.58 6.12
CA ASP A 64 -10.60 -2.64 5.04
C ASP A 64 -9.48 -3.18 4.16
N VAL A 65 -9.26 -2.52 3.04
CA VAL A 65 -8.24 -2.91 2.06
C VAL A 65 -7.40 -1.68 1.70
N VAL A 66 -6.09 -1.86 1.62
CA VAL A 66 -5.17 -0.84 1.15
C VAL A 66 -4.57 -1.29 -0.17
N VAL A 67 -4.68 -0.46 -1.19
CA VAL A 67 -4.09 -0.73 -2.51
C VAL A 67 -2.94 0.24 -2.71
N THR A 68 -1.77 -0.28 -3.03
CA THR A 68 -0.59 0.55 -3.26
C THR A 68 0.22 -0.05 -4.41
N LYS A 69 1.15 0.71 -4.95
CA LYS A 69 1.98 0.25 -6.04
C LYS A 69 2.83 -0.94 -5.60
N ASP A 70 3.55 -0.77 -4.50
CA ASP A 70 4.38 -1.84 -3.93
C ASP A 70 4.73 -1.48 -2.49
N ILE A 71 5.34 -2.42 -1.78
CA ILE A 71 5.65 -2.24 -0.36
C ILE A 71 6.64 -1.11 -0.11
N SER A 72 7.47 -0.79 -1.10
CA SER A 72 8.43 0.29 -0.92
C SER A 72 7.78 1.66 -0.73
N ARG A 73 6.49 1.77 -1.04
CA ARG A 73 5.75 3.01 -0.76
C ARG A 73 5.65 3.25 0.74
N PHE A 74 5.54 2.18 1.52
CA PHE A 74 5.47 2.33 2.98
C PHE A 74 6.83 2.72 3.55
N ALA A 75 7.91 2.12 3.08
CA ALA A 75 9.25 2.47 3.53
C ALA A 75 10.28 1.97 2.54
N ARG A 76 11.36 2.73 2.38
CA ARG A 76 12.44 2.36 1.50
C ARG A 76 13.19 1.14 2.01
N ASN A 77 13.39 1.06 3.32
CA ASN A 77 14.01 -0.09 3.94
C ASN A 77 13.01 -1.24 3.94
N PRO A 78 13.34 -2.37 3.32
CA PRO A 78 12.38 -3.48 3.25
C PRO A 78 11.91 -3.97 4.61
N ALA A 79 12.78 -4.00 5.59
CA ALA A 79 12.40 -4.48 6.92
C ALA A 79 11.34 -3.57 7.55
N ILE A 80 11.52 -2.26 7.41
CA ILE A 80 10.55 -1.30 7.94
C ILE A 80 9.23 -1.36 7.17
N GLY A 81 9.33 -1.51 5.84
CA GLY A 81 8.13 -1.65 5.01
C GLY A 81 7.31 -2.86 5.41
N LEU A 82 7.98 -3.97 5.67
CA LEU A 82 7.29 -5.19 6.10
C LEU A 82 6.73 -5.05 7.50
N MET A 83 7.40 -4.30 8.37
CA MET A 83 6.89 -3.99 9.70
C MET A 83 5.59 -3.20 9.62
N LEU A 84 5.54 -2.21 8.75
CA LEU A 84 4.34 -1.42 8.56
C LEU A 84 3.21 -2.25 7.96
N ALA A 85 3.55 -3.12 7.02
CA ALA A 85 2.56 -4.03 6.45
C ALA A 85 2.01 -4.97 7.50
N ASP A 86 2.89 -5.46 8.37
CA ASP A 86 2.50 -6.34 9.47
C ASP A 86 1.53 -5.63 10.40
N LYS A 87 1.81 -4.37 10.69
CA LYS A 87 0.95 -3.56 11.53
C LYS A 87 -0.42 -3.37 10.91
N ILE A 88 -0.46 -3.13 9.60
CA ILE A 88 -1.72 -3.00 8.87
C ILE A 88 -2.50 -4.31 8.92
N HIS A 89 -1.82 -5.44 8.69
CA HIS A 89 -2.46 -6.75 8.79
C HIS A 89 -2.99 -7.02 10.20
N GLY A 90 -2.27 -6.52 11.21
CA GLY A 90 -2.70 -6.68 12.59
C GLY A 90 -4.02 -5.99 12.92
N ILE A 91 -4.36 -4.95 12.14
CA ILE A 91 -5.65 -4.28 12.28
C ILE A 91 -6.77 -5.12 11.65
N GLY A 92 -6.41 -6.05 10.77
CA GLY A 92 -7.39 -6.82 10.01
C GLY A 92 -7.57 -6.28 8.61
N VAL A 93 -6.58 -5.59 8.08
CA VAL A 93 -6.63 -4.93 6.78
C VAL A 93 -5.79 -5.70 5.77
N GLU A 94 -6.33 -5.88 4.58
CA GLU A 94 -5.62 -6.56 3.50
C GLU A 94 -4.83 -5.53 2.68
N ILE A 95 -3.64 -5.91 2.22
CA ILE A 95 -2.82 -5.05 1.38
C ILE A 95 -2.72 -5.66 -0.01
N ILE A 96 -2.95 -4.86 -1.03
CA ILE A 96 -2.82 -5.28 -2.42
C ILE A 96 -1.73 -4.44 -3.06
N CYS A 97 -0.70 -5.10 -3.59
CA CYS A 97 0.39 -4.44 -4.30
C CYS A 97 0.20 -4.64 -5.79
N VAL A 98 -0.12 -3.58 -6.50
CA VAL A 98 -0.51 -3.66 -7.90
C VAL A 98 0.62 -4.16 -8.79
N ASP A 99 1.82 -3.65 -8.60
CA ASP A 99 2.98 -4.05 -9.42
C ASP A 99 3.29 -5.52 -9.31
N LYS A 100 3.14 -6.06 -8.11
CA LYS A 100 3.41 -7.46 -7.92
C LYS A 100 2.44 -8.33 -8.67
N LEU A 101 1.18 -7.93 -8.71
CA LEU A 101 0.18 -8.68 -9.43
C LEU A 101 0.40 -8.64 -10.92
N GLU A 102 0.93 -7.53 -11.43
CA GLU A 102 1.21 -7.42 -12.83
C GLU A 102 2.42 -8.20 -13.25
N GLU A 103 3.42 -8.19 -12.40
CA GLU A 103 4.69 -8.78 -12.73
C GLU A 103 4.64 -10.20 -12.93
N GLU A 104 3.90 -10.97 -12.24
CA GLU A 104 4.05 -12.26 -12.39
C GLU A 104 2.92 -12.99 -12.65
N GLY A 105 1.97 -12.76 -12.42
CA GLY A 105 0.91 -13.57 -12.76
C GLY A 105 0.96 -15.02 -12.34
N ASP A 106 2.11 -15.64 -12.30
CA ASP A 106 2.17 -17.03 -12.00
C ASP A 106 2.82 -17.41 -10.74
N GLU A 107 3.72 -16.69 -10.26
CA GLU A 107 4.45 -17.10 -9.06
C GLU A 107 4.15 -16.18 -7.93
N PRO A 108 4.09 -16.69 -6.70
CA PRO A 108 3.92 -15.83 -5.54
C PRO A 108 5.14 -14.94 -5.46
N SER A 109 4.95 -13.72 -5.11
CA SER A 109 6.06 -12.80 -4.98
C SER A 109 6.86 -13.16 -3.74
N ALA A 110 8.13 -12.81 -3.75
CA ALA A 110 8.99 -13.02 -2.60
C ALA A 110 8.44 -12.31 -1.36
N ILE A 111 7.82 -11.17 -1.55
CA ILE A 111 7.24 -10.43 -0.44
C ILE A 111 6.04 -11.16 0.14
N GLU A 112 5.20 -11.72 -0.69
CA GLU A 112 4.08 -12.50 -0.22
C GLU A 112 4.52 -13.71 0.56
N ASP A 113 5.52 -14.42 0.07
CA ASP A 113 6.08 -15.56 0.76
C ASP A 113 6.67 -15.14 2.10
N TRP A 114 7.37 -14.03 2.11
CA TRP A 114 7.97 -13.52 3.32
C TRP A 114 6.89 -13.16 4.36
N LEU A 115 5.85 -12.47 3.91
CA LEU A 115 4.74 -12.09 4.80
C LEU A 115 4.04 -13.32 5.35
N ARG A 116 3.82 -14.31 4.51
CA ARG A 116 3.18 -15.54 4.91
C ARG A 116 4.01 -16.26 5.97
N SER A 117 5.32 -16.30 5.77
CA SER A 117 6.25 -16.90 6.70
C SER A 117 6.23 -16.20 8.06
N LYS A 118 6.11 -14.88 8.05
CA LYS A 118 6.13 -14.10 9.27
C LYS A 118 4.79 -14.06 9.99
N LEU A 119 3.71 -14.10 9.23
CA LEU A 119 2.38 -13.96 9.80
C LEU A 119 1.69 -15.29 10.02
N GLY A 120 2.13 -16.27 9.31
CA GLY A 120 1.59 -17.60 9.46
C GLY A 120 2.24 -18.34 10.57
#